data_e7bd577376732d09f19b1fa0e3a323f7
#
_entry.id   e7bd577376732d09f19b1fa0e3a323f7
#
_cell.length_a   1.000
_cell.length_b   1.000
_cell.length_c   1.000
_cell.angle_alpha   90.00
_cell.angle_beta   90.00
_cell.angle_gamma   90.00
#
_symmetry.space_group_name_H-M   'P 1'
#
loop_
_entity.id
_entity.type
_entity.pdbx_description
1 polymer ?
#
loop_
_entity_poly.entity_id
_entity_poly.type
_entity_poly.pdbx_seq_one_letter_code
_entity_poly.pdbx_strand_id
1 'polypeptide(L)'
;MQTQIEELKRRAEQGSQQLQGEVQELELEALLRAKFPRDTIEPVPKGEFGGDALQRVIGPLSQVCGTILWESKRTKNWSAGWLVKLRDDQRTANADIAIIVSQTLPKDVESFDLVDGIWVTNAKAVFSLAVALRHSLIELASARQALDGQQTKTEMVYQYLTGPRFRHRVEAIVEAF
;
A
#
# COMPACT_ATOMS: atom_id res chain seq x y z
N MET A 1 32.37 27.61 27.19
CA MET A 1 32.83 26.20 27.10
C MET A 1 31.71 25.16 27.33
N GLN A 2 30.93 25.24 28.36
CA GLN A 2 29.81 24.26 28.62
C GLN A 2 28.78 24.25 27.51
N THR A 3 28.36 25.40 26.98
CA THR A 3 27.39 25.54 25.89
C THR A 3 27.83 24.90 24.55
N GLN A 4 29.17 24.97 24.26
CA GLN A 4 29.70 24.35 23.04
C GLN A 4 29.73 22.81 23.15
N ILE A 5 30.04 22.31 24.33
CA ILE A 5 30.02 20.84 24.59
C ILE A 5 28.61 20.28 24.51
N GLU A 6 27.62 20.99 25.04
CA GLU A 6 26.23 20.61 24.97
C GLU A 6 25.69 20.62 23.51
N GLU A 7 26.10 21.62 22.74
CA GLU A 7 25.74 21.71 21.33
C GLU A 7 26.35 20.59 20.49
N LEU A 8 27.64 20.27 20.74
CA LEU A 8 28.30 19.15 20.08
C LEU A 8 27.71 17.80 20.44
N LYS A 9 27.36 17.60 21.71
CA LYS A 9 26.64 16.40 22.15
C LYS A 9 25.27 16.26 21.47
N ARG A 10 24.49 17.35 21.40
CA ARG A 10 23.20 17.36 20.72
C ARG A 10 23.32 17.03 19.23
N ARG A 11 24.33 17.60 18.54
CA ARG A 11 24.60 17.29 17.13
C ARG A 11 25.02 15.83 16.93
N ALA A 12 25.84 15.28 17.81
CA ALA A 12 26.23 13.87 17.78
C ALA A 12 25.05 12.93 18.02
N GLU A 13 24.18 13.26 18.97
CA GLU A 13 22.96 12.51 19.24
C GLU A 13 21.97 12.56 18.06
N GLN A 14 21.78 13.74 17.45
CA GLN A 14 20.94 13.89 16.25
C GLN A 14 21.49 13.10 15.07
N GLY A 15 22.79 13.14 14.83
CA GLY A 15 23.44 12.35 13.79
C GLY A 15 23.32 10.85 14.02
N SER A 16 23.42 10.40 15.27
CA SER A 16 23.21 9.00 15.64
C SER A 16 21.76 8.55 15.43
N GLN A 17 20.78 9.37 15.80
CA GLN A 17 19.38 9.08 15.58
C GLN A 17 19.02 9.03 14.09
N GLN A 18 19.56 9.94 13.30
CA GLN A 18 19.36 9.94 11.85
C GLN A 18 19.95 8.67 11.21
N LEU A 19 21.16 8.29 11.59
CA LEU A 19 21.82 7.08 11.10
C LEU A 19 21.03 5.81 11.50
N GLN A 20 20.52 5.76 12.72
CA GLN A 20 19.65 4.67 13.17
C GLN A 20 18.36 4.60 12.34
N GLY A 21 17.75 5.74 12.02
CA GLY A 21 16.58 5.82 11.15
C GLY A 21 16.87 5.25 9.76
N GLU A 22 17.96 5.66 9.13
CA GLU A 22 18.38 5.18 7.79
C GLU A 22 18.65 3.66 7.78
N VAL A 23 19.30 3.13 8.81
CA VAL A 23 19.51 1.67 8.95
C VAL A 23 18.19 0.91 9.08
N GLN A 24 17.21 1.46 9.81
CA GLN A 24 15.89 0.85 9.97
C GLN A 24 15.09 0.82 8.67
N GLU A 25 15.15 1.89 7.89
CA GLU A 25 14.52 1.96 6.57
C GLU A 25 15.06 0.86 5.65
N LEU A 26 16.38 0.70 5.58
CA LEU A 26 17.05 -0.35 4.80
C LEU A 26 16.72 -1.77 5.31
N GLU A 27 16.60 -1.95 6.61
CA GLU A 27 16.20 -3.21 7.21
C GLU A 27 14.77 -3.59 6.85
N LEU A 28 13.82 -2.65 6.93
CA LEU A 28 12.44 -2.85 6.52
C LEU A 28 12.33 -3.23 5.05
N GLU A 29 13.01 -2.50 4.16
CA GLU A 29 13.03 -2.83 2.73
C GLU A 29 13.57 -4.24 2.45
N ALA A 30 14.68 -4.61 3.10
CA ALA A 30 15.29 -5.94 2.95
C ALA A 30 14.34 -7.06 3.41
N LEU A 31 13.67 -6.86 4.54
CA LEU A 31 12.68 -7.80 5.07
C LEU A 31 11.47 -7.94 4.14
N LEU A 32 10.95 -6.85 3.59
CA LEU A 32 9.83 -6.86 2.65
C LEU A 32 10.21 -7.55 1.33
N ARG A 33 11.41 -7.31 0.79
CA ARG A 33 11.90 -7.99 -0.41
C ARG A 33 12.06 -9.49 -0.19
N ALA A 34 12.57 -9.90 0.96
CA ALA A 34 12.73 -11.31 1.31
C ALA A 34 11.36 -12.01 1.48
N LYS A 35 10.39 -11.35 2.10
CA LYS A 35 9.06 -11.90 2.35
C LYS A 35 8.18 -11.93 1.10
N PHE A 36 8.29 -10.92 0.25
CA PHE A 36 7.46 -10.73 -0.95
C PHE A 36 8.32 -10.60 -2.21
N PRO A 37 9.01 -11.67 -2.64
CA PRO A 37 9.98 -11.60 -3.73
C PRO A 37 9.37 -11.26 -5.09
N ARG A 38 8.06 -11.40 -5.25
CA ARG A 38 7.36 -11.04 -6.50
C ARG A 38 6.93 -9.58 -6.55
N ASP A 39 6.86 -8.91 -5.41
CA ASP A 39 6.46 -7.52 -5.31
C ASP A 39 7.64 -6.59 -5.57
N THR A 40 7.34 -5.37 -5.99
CA THR A 40 8.35 -4.32 -6.13
C THR A 40 8.41 -3.51 -4.84
N ILE A 41 9.57 -3.44 -4.21
CA ILE A 41 9.82 -2.66 -3.01
C ILE A 41 10.77 -1.52 -3.37
N GLU A 42 10.32 -0.30 -3.21
CA GLU A 42 11.09 0.92 -3.54
C GLU A 42 11.22 1.81 -2.30
N PRO A 43 12.39 2.41 -2.05
CA PRO A 43 12.52 3.44 -1.03
C PRO A 43 11.69 4.67 -1.44
N VAL A 44 11.13 5.37 -0.48
CA VAL A 44 10.48 6.66 -0.71
C VAL A 44 11.57 7.73 -0.82
N PRO A 45 11.63 8.51 -1.91
CA PRO A 45 12.60 9.59 -2.05
C PRO A 45 12.42 10.64 -0.95
N LYS A 46 13.52 11.05 -0.33
CA LYS A 46 13.51 12.11 0.69
C LYS A 46 12.98 13.42 0.08
N GLY A 47 11.96 14.01 0.72
CA GLY A 47 11.41 15.31 0.34
C GLY A 47 10.22 15.28 -0.62
N GLU A 48 9.84 14.13 -1.18
CA GLU A 48 8.63 14.03 -2.02
C GLU A 48 7.37 13.79 -1.19
N PHE A 49 7.34 12.73 -0.43
CA PHE A 49 6.32 12.40 0.57
C PHE A 49 6.98 11.57 1.66
N GLY A 50 6.34 11.46 2.83
CA GLY A 50 6.87 10.66 3.93
C GLY A 50 6.64 9.17 3.72
N GLY A 51 7.03 8.40 4.72
CA GLY A 51 7.11 6.95 4.65
C GLY A 51 8.51 6.48 4.30
N ASP A 52 8.79 5.22 4.55
CA ASP A 52 10.13 4.63 4.36
C ASP A 52 10.20 3.80 3.08
N ALA A 53 9.14 3.08 2.75
CA ALA A 53 9.10 2.22 1.57
C ALA A 53 7.70 2.17 0.93
N LEU A 54 7.69 1.99 -0.39
CA LEU A 54 6.49 1.75 -1.17
C LEU A 54 6.54 0.34 -1.76
N GLN A 55 5.56 -0.48 -1.43
CA GLN A 55 5.39 -1.83 -1.97
C GLN A 55 4.32 -1.84 -3.05
N ARG A 56 4.67 -2.25 -4.27
CA ARG A 56 3.70 -2.56 -5.32
C ARG A 56 3.41 -4.05 -5.30
N VAL A 57 2.17 -4.39 -5.01
CA VAL A 57 1.70 -5.77 -4.95
C VAL A 57 1.49 -6.30 -6.36
N ILE A 58 2.23 -7.34 -6.71
CA ILE A 58 2.15 -7.98 -8.03
C ILE A 58 1.31 -9.26 -7.93
N GLY A 59 0.27 -9.32 -8.72
CA GLY A 59 -0.66 -10.44 -8.77
C GLY A 59 -0.17 -11.62 -9.61
N PRO A 60 -0.98 -12.69 -9.69
CA PRO A 60 -0.60 -13.92 -10.40
C PRO A 60 -0.33 -13.73 -11.89
N LEU A 61 -0.96 -12.74 -12.52
CA LEU A 61 -0.79 -12.41 -13.94
C LEU A 61 0.24 -11.30 -14.18
N SER A 62 1.13 -11.07 -13.21
CA SER A 62 2.14 -9.99 -13.25
C SER A 62 1.58 -8.57 -13.32
N GLN A 63 0.31 -8.38 -12.98
CA GLN A 63 -0.33 -7.07 -12.87
C GLN A 63 -0.09 -6.44 -11.50
N VAL A 64 -0.07 -5.11 -11.46
CA VAL A 64 -0.08 -4.37 -10.19
C VAL A 64 -1.50 -4.40 -9.61
N CYS A 65 -1.66 -4.98 -8.43
CA CYS A 65 -2.94 -5.12 -7.74
C CYS A 65 -3.22 -4.02 -6.73
N GLY A 66 -2.21 -3.29 -6.31
CA GLY A 66 -2.30 -2.20 -5.36
C GLY A 66 -0.95 -1.83 -4.79
N THR A 67 -0.95 -0.79 -3.96
CA THR A 67 0.27 -0.26 -3.33
C THR A 67 0.10 -0.10 -1.84
N ILE A 68 1.15 -0.40 -1.09
CA ILE A 68 1.22 -0.27 0.37
C ILE A 68 2.36 0.68 0.71
N LEU A 69 2.05 1.74 1.45
CA LEU A 69 3.04 2.67 2.01
C LEU A 69 3.42 2.21 3.41
N TRP A 70 4.71 2.10 3.65
CA TRP A 70 5.29 1.62 4.90
C TRP A 70 6.02 2.74 5.64
N GLU A 71 5.86 2.77 6.95
CA GLU A 71 6.59 3.62 7.89
C GLU A 71 7.06 2.80 9.08
N SER A 72 8.31 2.93 9.48
CA SER A 72 8.88 2.26 10.66
C SER A 72 9.21 3.27 11.75
N LYS A 73 8.81 2.98 12.99
CA LYS A 73 9.07 3.81 14.17
C LYS A 73 9.66 2.98 15.31
N ARG A 74 10.89 3.28 15.69
CA ARG A 74 11.55 2.68 16.86
C ARG A 74 11.74 3.71 17.97
N THR A 75 10.65 4.27 18.45
CA THR A 75 10.67 5.25 19.53
C THR A 75 10.03 4.66 20.80
N LYS A 76 10.42 5.21 21.94
CA LYS A 76 9.87 4.79 23.24
C LYS A 76 8.44 5.26 23.48
N ASN A 77 8.01 6.30 22.75
CA ASN A 77 6.68 6.90 22.90
C ASN A 77 5.93 6.90 21.57
N TRP A 78 4.64 6.61 21.64
CA TRP A 78 3.72 6.75 20.51
C TRP A 78 3.36 8.22 20.29
N SER A 79 3.19 8.63 19.04
CA SER A 79 2.69 9.95 18.66
C SER A 79 1.52 9.82 17.69
N ALA A 80 0.35 10.37 18.07
CA ALA A 80 -0.82 10.40 17.21
C ALA A 80 -0.62 11.26 15.94
N GLY A 81 0.31 12.19 15.95
CA GLY A 81 0.70 13.00 14.79
C GLY A 81 1.25 12.18 13.62
N TRP A 82 1.80 11.00 13.87
CA TRP A 82 2.27 10.10 12.81
C TRP A 82 1.13 9.61 11.92
N LEU A 83 -0.05 9.38 12.49
CA LEU A 83 -1.23 8.94 11.73
C LEU A 83 -1.69 10.01 10.74
N VAL A 84 -1.74 11.26 11.18
CA VAL A 84 -2.13 12.41 10.33
C VAL A 84 -1.12 12.56 9.18
N LYS A 85 0.16 12.57 9.51
CA LYS A 85 1.24 12.70 8.52
C LYS A 85 1.21 11.56 7.51
N LEU A 86 1.16 10.31 7.96
CA LEU A 86 1.19 9.15 7.05
C LEU A 86 -0.08 9.07 6.17
N ARG A 87 -1.20 9.56 6.64
CA ARG A 87 -2.43 9.67 5.85
C ARG A 87 -2.29 10.67 4.70
N ASP A 88 -1.64 11.81 4.95
CA ASP A 88 -1.33 12.79 3.92
C ASP A 88 -0.30 12.25 2.92
N ASP A 89 0.72 11.57 3.41
CA ASP A 89 1.73 10.89 2.59
C ASP A 89 1.10 9.78 1.73
N GLN A 90 0.15 9.02 2.28
CA GLN A 90 -0.61 8.00 1.55
C GLN A 90 -1.39 8.60 0.37
N ARG A 91 -2.03 9.73 0.57
CA ARG A 91 -2.76 10.46 -0.50
C ARG A 91 -1.80 10.93 -1.57
N THR A 92 -0.69 11.53 -1.19
CA THR A 92 0.34 12.03 -2.11
C THR A 92 0.96 10.89 -2.93
N ALA A 93 1.24 9.76 -2.29
CA ALA A 93 1.75 8.56 -2.95
C ALA A 93 0.68 7.80 -3.74
N ASN A 94 -0.59 8.15 -3.61
CA ASN A 94 -1.73 7.40 -4.15
C ASN A 94 -1.68 5.91 -3.75
N ALA A 95 -1.30 5.64 -2.51
CA ALA A 95 -1.21 4.28 -1.98
C ALA A 95 -2.59 3.80 -1.47
N ASP A 96 -2.90 2.54 -1.72
CA ASP A 96 -4.17 1.94 -1.30
C ASP A 96 -4.22 1.67 0.20
N ILE A 97 -3.09 1.30 0.78
CA ILE A 97 -2.93 0.97 2.20
C ILE A 97 -1.70 1.70 2.75
N ALA A 98 -1.78 2.13 4.00
CA ALA A 98 -0.62 2.62 4.75
C ALA A 98 -0.48 1.85 6.07
N ILE A 99 0.76 1.51 6.42
CA ILE A 99 1.10 0.71 7.60
C ILE A 99 2.22 1.38 8.38
N ILE A 100 2.03 1.56 9.69
CA ILE A 100 3.08 1.92 10.64
C ILE A 100 3.51 0.66 11.39
N VAL A 101 4.78 0.31 11.31
CA VAL A 101 5.42 -0.68 12.15
C VAL A 101 6.10 0.04 13.30
N SER A 102 5.60 -0.10 14.52
CA SER A 102 6.09 0.64 15.66
C SER A 102 6.47 -0.25 16.83
N GLN A 103 7.57 0.10 17.49
CA GLN A 103 7.97 -0.55 18.73
C GLN A 103 7.00 -0.25 19.87
N THR A 104 6.44 0.96 19.90
CA THR A 104 5.44 1.40 20.88
C THR A 104 4.12 1.61 20.19
N LEU A 105 3.06 0.94 20.64
CA LEU A 105 1.72 1.01 20.07
C LEU A 105 0.83 2.01 20.84
N PRO A 106 -0.26 2.50 20.23
CA PRO A 106 -1.30 3.22 20.94
C PRO A 106 -1.86 2.40 22.09
N LYS A 107 -2.40 3.07 23.12
CA LYS A 107 -2.84 2.47 24.37
C LYS A 107 -3.80 1.28 24.23
N ASP A 108 -4.71 1.33 23.27
CA ASP A 108 -5.75 0.32 23.07
C ASP A 108 -5.40 -0.74 22.02
N VAL A 109 -4.16 -0.71 21.48
CA VAL A 109 -3.68 -1.66 20.47
C VAL A 109 -2.72 -2.65 21.10
N GLU A 110 -3.08 -3.93 21.10
CA GLU A 110 -2.22 -5.00 21.65
C GLU A 110 -1.12 -5.43 20.69
N SER A 111 -1.45 -5.72 19.44
CA SER A 111 -0.50 -6.17 18.41
C SER A 111 -0.66 -5.47 17.08
N PHE A 112 -1.87 -5.29 16.58
CA PHE A 112 -2.21 -4.51 15.41
C PHE A 112 -3.66 -4.05 15.45
N ASP A 113 -3.95 -2.94 14.79
CA ASP A 113 -5.32 -2.42 14.60
C ASP A 113 -5.35 -1.40 13.46
N LEU A 114 -6.54 -1.11 12.98
CA LEU A 114 -6.79 -0.02 12.03
C LEU A 114 -7.19 1.23 12.82
N VAL A 115 -6.31 2.22 12.87
CA VAL A 115 -6.49 3.46 13.62
C VAL A 115 -6.54 4.64 12.67
N ASP A 116 -7.67 5.34 12.61
CA ASP A 116 -7.89 6.50 11.73
C ASP A 116 -7.53 6.23 10.24
N GLY A 117 -7.80 5.04 9.77
CA GLY A 117 -7.53 4.62 8.39
C GLY A 117 -6.10 4.17 8.11
N ILE A 118 -5.24 4.12 9.13
CA ILE A 118 -3.86 3.63 9.05
C ILE A 118 -3.74 2.33 9.84
N TRP A 119 -3.14 1.32 9.24
CA TRP A 119 -2.78 0.09 9.96
C TRP A 119 -1.58 0.34 10.86
N VAL A 120 -1.73 0.01 12.13
CA VAL A 120 -0.67 0.12 13.14
C VAL A 120 -0.35 -1.27 13.62
N THR A 121 0.92 -1.66 13.64
CA THR A 121 1.36 -3.00 14.04
C THR A 121 2.69 -2.97 14.76
N ASN A 122 2.94 -3.98 15.60
CA ASN A 122 4.27 -4.26 16.11
C ASN A 122 5.07 -5.16 15.16
N ALA A 123 6.36 -5.34 15.43
CA ALA A 123 7.23 -6.17 14.59
C ALA A 123 6.82 -7.66 14.59
N LYS A 124 6.18 -8.14 15.65
CA LYS A 124 5.76 -9.55 15.75
C LYS A 124 4.59 -9.88 14.83
N ALA A 125 3.64 -8.96 14.67
CA ALA A 125 2.42 -9.16 13.87
C ALA A 125 2.54 -8.65 12.42
N VAL A 126 3.57 -7.89 12.09
CA VAL A 126 3.69 -7.16 10.82
C VAL A 126 3.56 -8.06 9.59
N PHE A 127 4.23 -9.20 9.56
CA PHE A 127 4.20 -10.05 8.35
C PHE A 127 2.88 -10.80 8.18
N SER A 128 2.24 -11.23 9.26
CA SER A 128 0.91 -11.83 9.19
C SER A 128 -0.12 -10.83 8.69
N LEU A 129 -0.08 -9.60 9.18
CA LEU A 129 -0.92 -8.50 8.70
C LEU A 129 -0.64 -8.18 7.22
N ALA A 130 0.63 -8.07 6.85
CA ALA A 130 1.05 -7.76 5.48
C ALA A 130 0.58 -8.83 4.47
N VAL A 131 0.69 -10.12 4.82
CA VAL A 131 0.19 -11.23 3.99
C VAL A 131 -1.32 -11.11 3.79
N ALA A 132 -2.09 -10.85 4.84
CA ALA A 132 -3.54 -10.69 4.75
C ALA A 132 -3.95 -9.49 3.90
N LEU A 133 -3.33 -8.33 4.10
CA LEU A 133 -3.62 -7.11 3.33
C LEU A 133 -3.20 -7.24 1.86
N ARG A 134 -2.05 -7.84 1.60
CA ARG A 134 -1.59 -8.16 0.24
C ARG A 134 -2.58 -9.06 -0.49
N HIS A 135 -3.04 -10.12 0.15
CA HIS A 135 -4.04 -11.03 -0.39
C HIS A 135 -5.35 -10.30 -0.73
N SER A 136 -5.81 -9.44 0.17
CA SER A 136 -7.02 -8.63 -0.03
C SER A 136 -6.90 -7.70 -1.25
N LEU A 137 -5.73 -7.09 -1.48
CA LEU A 137 -5.49 -6.26 -2.67
C LEU A 137 -5.54 -7.07 -3.96
N ILE A 138 -4.99 -8.28 -3.97
CA ILE A 138 -5.02 -9.18 -5.13
C ILE A 138 -6.46 -9.60 -5.42
N GLU A 139 -7.23 -9.99 -4.40
CA GLU A 139 -8.63 -10.37 -4.56
C GLU A 139 -9.50 -9.23 -5.05
N LEU A 140 -9.32 -8.04 -4.50
CA LEU A 140 -10.05 -6.84 -4.93
C LEU A 140 -9.75 -6.47 -6.39
N ALA A 141 -8.49 -6.55 -6.80
CA ALA A 141 -8.09 -6.32 -8.19
C ALA A 141 -8.71 -7.35 -9.14
N SER A 142 -8.74 -8.61 -8.75
CA SER A 142 -9.38 -9.69 -9.51
C SER A 142 -10.90 -9.48 -9.64
N ALA A 143 -11.57 -9.07 -8.56
CA ALA A 143 -13.00 -8.77 -8.57
C ALA A 143 -13.32 -7.57 -9.49
N ARG A 144 -12.53 -6.52 -9.46
CA ARG A 144 -12.69 -5.36 -10.38
C ARG A 144 -12.52 -5.77 -11.83
N GLN A 145 -11.51 -6.57 -12.13
CA GLN A 145 -11.27 -7.07 -13.49
C GLN A 145 -12.42 -7.95 -13.99
N ALA A 146 -13.03 -8.78 -13.14
CA ALA A 146 -14.20 -9.58 -13.49
C ALA A 146 -15.42 -8.70 -13.79
N LEU A 147 -15.66 -7.63 -13.02
CA LEU A 147 -16.73 -6.66 -13.29
C LEU A 147 -16.54 -5.93 -14.62
N ASP A 148 -15.35 -5.46 -14.91
CA ASP A 148 -15.02 -4.82 -16.18
C ASP A 148 -15.21 -5.77 -17.37
N GLY A 149 -14.83 -7.03 -17.23
CA GLY A 149 -15.06 -8.07 -18.22
C GLY A 149 -16.55 -8.35 -18.47
N GLN A 150 -17.41 -8.32 -17.45
CA GLN A 150 -18.87 -8.46 -17.59
C GLN A 150 -19.48 -7.25 -18.29
N GLN A 151 -19.08 -6.03 -17.96
CA GLN A 151 -19.55 -4.82 -18.65
C GLN A 151 -19.18 -4.86 -20.11
N THR A 152 -17.96 -5.24 -20.47
CA THR A 152 -17.50 -5.36 -21.86
C THR A 152 -18.32 -6.40 -22.62
N LYS A 153 -18.63 -7.56 -22.04
CA LYS A 153 -19.53 -8.56 -22.65
C LYS A 153 -20.92 -8.02 -22.87
N THR A 154 -21.49 -7.32 -21.90
CA THR A 154 -22.82 -6.71 -22.00
C THR A 154 -22.87 -5.67 -23.11
N GLU A 155 -21.86 -4.81 -23.22
CA GLU A 155 -21.72 -3.85 -24.32
C GLU A 155 -21.63 -4.53 -25.68
N MET A 156 -20.84 -5.58 -25.83
CA MET A 156 -20.71 -6.33 -27.08
C MET A 156 -22.02 -6.97 -27.49
N VAL A 157 -22.77 -7.57 -26.56
CA VAL A 157 -24.10 -8.14 -26.81
C VAL A 157 -25.08 -7.05 -27.23
N TYR A 158 -25.09 -5.91 -26.54
CA TYR A 158 -25.93 -4.77 -26.89
C TYR A 158 -25.65 -4.23 -28.29
N GLN A 159 -24.38 -4.03 -28.63
CA GLN A 159 -23.96 -3.59 -29.97
C GLN A 159 -24.35 -4.58 -31.06
N TYR A 160 -24.24 -5.88 -30.80
CA TYR A 160 -24.70 -6.91 -31.74
C TYR A 160 -26.22 -6.86 -31.97
N LEU A 161 -27.01 -6.80 -30.90
CA LEU A 161 -28.49 -6.79 -30.98
C LEU A 161 -29.04 -5.52 -31.65
N THR A 162 -28.35 -4.40 -31.57
CA THR A 162 -28.72 -3.13 -32.19
C THR A 162 -28.10 -2.93 -33.57
N GLY A 163 -27.22 -3.85 -33.99
CA GLY A 163 -26.49 -3.77 -35.24
C GLY A 163 -27.24 -4.30 -36.47
N PRO A 164 -26.77 -3.96 -37.69
CA PRO A 164 -27.44 -4.33 -38.96
C PRO A 164 -27.44 -5.83 -39.21
N ARG A 165 -26.47 -6.59 -38.74
CA ARG A 165 -26.40 -8.04 -38.92
C ARG A 165 -27.56 -8.78 -38.21
N PHE A 166 -27.88 -8.35 -36.99
CA PHE A 166 -28.99 -8.94 -36.24
C PHE A 166 -30.33 -8.61 -36.94
N ARG A 167 -30.52 -7.38 -37.38
CA ARG A 167 -31.68 -6.90 -38.12
C ARG A 167 -31.90 -7.71 -39.40
N HIS A 168 -30.88 -7.92 -40.22
CA HIS A 168 -30.97 -8.74 -41.43
C HIS A 168 -31.35 -10.20 -41.14
N ARG A 169 -30.82 -10.77 -40.04
CA ARG A 169 -31.20 -12.13 -39.66
C ARG A 169 -32.66 -12.24 -39.27
N VAL A 170 -33.19 -11.27 -38.51
CA VAL A 170 -34.62 -11.23 -38.15
C VAL A 170 -35.49 -11.05 -39.38
N GLU A 171 -35.15 -10.14 -40.31
CA GLU A 171 -35.85 -9.92 -41.55
C GLU A 171 -35.93 -11.23 -42.38
N ALA A 172 -34.82 -11.92 -42.56
CA ALA A 172 -34.74 -13.18 -43.29
C ALA A 172 -35.61 -14.31 -42.64
N ILE A 173 -35.69 -14.35 -41.32
CA ILE A 173 -36.56 -15.29 -40.61
C ILE A 173 -38.04 -14.94 -40.86
N VAL A 174 -38.39 -13.68 -40.79
CA VAL A 174 -39.79 -13.23 -40.98
C VAL A 174 -40.25 -13.47 -42.43
N GLU A 175 -39.36 -13.23 -43.42
CA GLU A 175 -39.69 -13.48 -44.86
C GLU A 175 -39.80 -14.96 -45.20
N ALA A 176 -39.22 -15.87 -44.41
CA ALA A 176 -39.32 -17.31 -44.58
C ALA A 176 -40.60 -17.95 -44.09
N PHE A 177 -41.45 -17.16 -43.39
CA PHE A 177 -42.76 -17.57 -42.90
C PHE A 177 -43.88 -16.90 -43.69
#